data_0f6790941261ac46a01cf25f9af46d7c
#
_entry.id   0f6790941261ac46a01cf25f9af46d7c
#
_cell.length_a   1.000
_cell.length_b   1.000
_cell.length_c   1.000
_cell.angle_alpha   90.00
_cell.angle_beta   90.00
_cell.angle_gamma   90.00
#
_symmetry.space_group_name_H-M   'P 1'
#
loop_
_entity.id
_entity.type
_entity.pdbx_description
1 polymer ?
#
loop_
_entity_poly.entity_id
_entity_poly.type
_entity_poly.pdbx_seq_one_letter_code
_entity_poly.pdbx_strand_id
1 'polypeptide(L)'
;GKSWLKTFLPIAQLYHVTTDNKIPYNLLTNRQDGPSMKGPSRSRTENWWHSGMIQSGMWREIGGGESGFATPDPVNPDIVWSSASGSGSLGGIVTRYNEKTKQYRQLEVWPEYAAGSYASLLKYRFQWTFPLLISPHDNKTIYVTSQHVHKTTNDGQSWEIISQDLTLNDKKIHGFSGGLN
;
A
#
# COMPACT_ATOMS: atom_id res chain seq x y z
N GLY A 1 16.70 9.23 -32.27
CA GLY A 1 18.09 9.57 -32.01
C GLY A 1 19.04 8.41 -32.28
N LYS A 2 20.27 8.72 -32.63
CA LYS A 2 21.33 7.72 -32.86
C LYS A 2 21.99 7.24 -31.54
N SER A 3 21.78 7.97 -30.45
CA SER A 3 22.31 7.62 -29.11
C SER A 3 21.41 8.18 -28.02
N TRP A 4 21.34 7.48 -26.91
CA TRP A 4 20.59 7.85 -25.73
C TRP A 4 21.48 7.69 -24.50
N LEU A 5 21.54 8.73 -23.65
CA LEU A 5 22.18 8.66 -22.36
C LEU A 5 21.12 8.35 -21.30
N LYS A 6 21.27 7.22 -20.62
CA LYS A 6 20.42 6.89 -19.45
C LYS A 6 20.92 7.67 -18.25
N THR A 7 20.12 8.61 -17.80
CA THR A 7 20.41 9.36 -16.58
C THR A 7 19.73 8.69 -15.39
N PHE A 8 20.47 8.38 -14.34
CA PHE A 8 19.93 7.87 -13.09
C PHE A 8 19.53 9.06 -12.21
N LEU A 9 18.24 9.28 -12.06
CA LEU A 9 17.70 10.32 -11.19
C LEU A 9 17.18 9.67 -9.91
N PRO A 10 17.39 10.26 -8.72
CA PRO A 10 16.84 9.78 -7.46
C PRO A 10 15.37 10.22 -7.31
N ILE A 11 14.54 9.78 -8.24
CA ILE A 11 13.11 10.11 -8.29
C ILE A 11 12.27 8.84 -8.27
N ALA A 12 11.05 8.96 -7.76
CA ALA A 12 10.04 7.93 -7.79
C ALA A 12 8.65 8.57 -7.90
N GLN A 13 7.71 7.87 -8.52
CA GLN A 13 6.31 8.25 -8.44
C GLN A 13 5.74 7.68 -7.14
N LEU A 14 5.29 8.57 -6.26
CA LEU A 14 4.73 8.22 -4.96
C LEU A 14 3.22 8.49 -4.96
N TYR A 15 2.45 7.68 -4.22
CA TYR A 15 1.00 7.78 -4.16
C TYR A 15 0.53 8.57 -2.95
N HIS A 16 0.75 8.03 -1.76
CA HIS A 16 0.37 8.66 -0.50
C HIS A 16 1.60 8.76 0.40
N VAL A 17 1.59 9.73 1.28
CA VAL A 17 2.61 9.85 2.32
C VAL A 17 1.94 9.84 3.69
N THR A 18 2.49 9.02 4.58
CA THR A 18 2.13 8.98 5.99
C THR A 18 3.37 9.13 6.86
N THR A 19 3.17 9.37 8.14
CA THR A 19 4.27 9.48 9.10
C THR A 19 4.05 8.53 10.26
N ASP A 20 5.13 8.00 10.82
CA ASP A 20 5.06 7.30 12.10
C ASP A 20 5.18 8.28 13.29
N ASN A 21 4.96 7.76 14.51
CA ASN A 21 5.00 8.55 15.73
C ASN A 21 6.40 8.62 16.38
N LYS A 22 7.47 8.24 15.67
CA LYS A 22 8.86 8.34 16.16
C LYS A 22 9.34 9.80 16.18
N ILE A 23 10.34 10.09 17.01
CA ILE A 23 11.00 11.40 17.03
C ILE A 23 12.50 11.21 16.79
N PRO A 24 13.05 11.67 15.66
CA PRO A 24 12.35 12.22 14.50
C PRO A 24 11.46 11.17 13.83
N TYR A 25 10.36 11.62 13.23
CA TYR A 25 9.43 10.73 12.53
C TYR A 25 10.02 10.21 11.21
N ASN A 26 9.46 9.12 10.72
CA ASN A 26 9.75 8.62 9.39
C ASN A 26 8.59 8.92 8.44
N LEU A 27 8.89 8.99 7.16
CA LEU A 27 7.95 9.07 6.06
C LEU A 27 7.72 7.67 5.50
N LEU A 28 6.48 7.33 5.23
CA LEU A 28 6.08 6.07 4.59
C LEU A 28 5.28 6.38 3.33
N THR A 29 5.50 5.61 2.28
CA THR A 29 4.82 5.81 1.00
C THR A 29 4.81 4.54 0.17
N ASN A 30 3.88 4.45 -0.78
CA ASN A 30 3.88 3.45 -1.85
C ASN A 30 4.56 4.05 -3.08
N ARG A 31 5.29 3.22 -3.81
CA ARG A 31 6.03 3.63 -4.99
C ARG A 31 5.53 2.86 -6.20
N GLN A 32 5.26 3.54 -7.30
CA GLN A 32 4.92 2.91 -8.58
C GLN A 32 6.02 1.91 -8.99
N ASP A 33 5.61 0.75 -9.47
CA ASP A 33 6.47 -0.35 -9.90
C ASP A 33 7.44 -0.85 -8.81
N GLY A 34 7.04 -0.77 -7.55
CA GLY A 34 7.89 -1.20 -6.45
C GLY A 34 7.17 -1.36 -5.11
N PRO A 35 7.90 -1.77 -4.08
CA PRO A 35 7.35 -1.92 -2.74
C PRO A 35 7.04 -0.58 -2.07
N SER A 36 6.28 -0.65 -0.98
CA SER A 36 6.16 0.46 -0.06
C SER A 36 7.51 0.75 0.61
N MET A 37 7.79 2.02 0.83
CA MET A 37 9.09 2.50 1.31
C MET A 37 8.93 3.30 2.61
N LYS A 38 9.95 3.24 3.46
CA LYS A 38 10.07 4.05 4.68
C LYS A 38 11.44 4.72 4.70
N GLY A 39 11.45 6.00 5.01
CA GLY A 39 12.67 6.79 5.13
C GLY A 39 12.59 7.82 6.24
N PRO A 40 13.72 8.37 6.68
CA PRO A 40 13.75 9.39 7.75
C PRO A 40 13.20 10.73 7.26
N SER A 41 12.58 11.50 8.15
CA SER A 41 12.17 12.88 7.87
C SER A 41 13.35 13.86 7.87
N ARG A 42 14.43 13.47 8.52
CA ARG A 42 15.70 14.23 8.53
C ARG A 42 16.89 13.29 8.73
N SER A 43 18.04 13.67 8.27
CA SER A 43 19.28 12.99 8.59
C SER A 43 20.28 13.97 9.24
N ARG A 44 21.16 13.43 10.09
CA ARG A 44 22.39 14.09 10.49
C ARG A 44 23.53 13.29 9.88
N THR A 45 24.32 13.92 9.03
CA THR A 45 25.57 13.35 8.58
C THR A 45 26.68 14.14 9.27
N GLU A 46 27.70 13.46 9.76
CA GLU A 46 28.88 14.10 10.35
C GLU A 46 29.71 14.78 9.28
N ASN A 47 29.46 14.49 8.03
CA ASN A 47 30.14 15.11 6.91
C ASN A 47 29.48 16.43 6.56
N TRP A 48 30.20 17.53 6.76
CA TRP A 48 29.72 18.88 6.53
C TRP A 48 29.28 19.17 5.09
N TRP A 49 29.77 18.42 4.09
CA TRP A 49 29.34 18.50 2.69
C TRP A 49 27.94 17.94 2.45
N HIS A 50 27.47 17.04 3.31
CA HIS A 50 26.22 16.33 3.15
C HIS A 50 25.29 16.46 4.37
N SER A 51 25.59 17.41 5.26
CA SER A 51 24.79 17.60 6.47
C SER A 51 23.32 17.91 6.11
N GLY A 52 22.41 17.14 6.67
CA GLY A 52 20.97 17.31 6.45
C GLY A 52 20.42 16.68 5.17
N MET A 53 21.25 16.09 4.32
CA MET A 53 20.76 15.40 3.12
C MET A 53 20.26 13.99 3.44
N ILE A 54 19.06 13.65 2.96
CA ILE A 54 18.52 12.30 3.01
C ILE A 54 18.97 11.56 1.76
N GLN A 55 19.86 10.59 1.95
CA GLN A 55 20.37 9.79 0.85
C GLN A 55 19.39 8.67 0.47
N SER A 56 19.44 8.20 -0.79
CA SER A 56 18.61 7.10 -1.27
C SER A 56 18.74 5.82 -0.44
N GLY A 57 19.95 5.50 0.04
CA GLY A 57 20.20 4.34 0.89
C GLY A 57 19.59 4.41 2.29
N MET A 58 19.03 5.55 2.70
CA MET A 58 18.28 5.68 3.96
C MET A 58 16.82 5.25 3.82
N TRP A 59 16.33 5.10 2.60
CA TRP A 59 15.03 4.54 2.31
C TRP A 59 15.11 3.02 2.26
N ARG A 60 14.15 2.34 2.88
CA ARG A 60 14.08 0.89 2.95
C ARG A 60 12.69 0.38 2.63
N GLU A 61 12.63 -0.83 2.14
CA GLU A 61 11.40 -1.51 1.83
C GLU A 61 10.68 -1.96 3.10
N ILE A 62 9.36 -1.82 3.11
CA ILE A 62 8.49 -2.17 4.23
C ILE A 62 7.29 -3.02 3.80
N GLY A 63 7.46 -3.85 2.78
CA GLY A 63 6.39 -4.66 2.21
C GLY A 63 5.49 -3.85 1.27
N GLY A 64 4.21 -4.20 1.22
CA GLY A 64 3.25 -3.54 0.34
C GLY A 64 3.49 -3.85 -1.14
N GLY A 65 3.21 -2.87 -1.96
CA GLY A 65 3.35 -2.89 -3.41
C GLY A 65 3.15 -1.49 -3.96
N GLU A 66 2.99 -1.39 -5.25
CA GLU A 66 2.67 -0.12 -5.89
C GLU A 66 1.26 0.35 -5.52
N SER A 67 1.05 1.64 -5.54
CA SER A 67 -0.21 2.33 -5.17
C SER A 67 -0.65 2.13 -3.70
N GLY A 68 -1.80 2.70 -3.35
CA GLY A 68 -2.43 2.50 -2.05
C GLY A 68 -1.78 3.26 -0.89
N PHE A 69 -1.83 2.67 0.27
CA PHE A 69 -1.47 3.30 1.53
C PHE A 69 -0.44 2.45 2.28
N ALA A 70 0.55 3.10 2.88
CA ALA A 70 1.46 2.49 3.84
C ALA A 70 1.22 3.16 5.20
N THR A 71 0.54 2.47 6.10
CA THR A 71 0.02 3.01 7.35
C THR A 71 0.73 2.36 8.53
N PRO A 72 1.53 3.09 9.29
CA PRO A 72 2.17 2.57 10.50
C PRO A 72 1.14 2.39 11.61
N ASP A 73 1.30 1.34 12.40
CA ASP A 73 0.51 1.16 13.62
C ASP A 73 0.81 2.31 14.60
N PRO A 74 -0.20 3.01 15.10
CA PRO A 74 -0.01 4.17 15.97
C PRO A 74 0.60 3.84 17.34
N VAL A 75 0.47 2.60 17.79
CA VAL A 75 1.00 2.12 19.07
C VAL A 75 2.35 1.44 18.90
N ASN A 76 2.51 0.66 17.83
CA ASN A 76 3.76 -0.04 17.54
C ASN A 76 4.27 0.34 16.12
N PRO A 77 5.08 1.39 15.99
CA PRO A 77 5.54 1.90 14.70
C PRO A 77 6.48 0.95 13.94
N ASP A 78 6.84 -0.20 14.50
CA ASP A 78 7.55 -1.27 13.79
C ASP A 78 6.59 -2.16 12.97
N ILE A 79 5.28 -2.00 13.16
CA ILE A 79 4.26 -2.65 12.35
C ILE A 79 3.75 -1.65 11.30
N VAL A 80 3.72 -2.10 10.06
CA VAL A 80 3.16 -1.31 8.95
C VAL A 80 2.16 -2.16 8.20
N TRP A 81 0.96 -1.61 8.04
CA TRP A 81 -0.05 -2.14 7.16
C TRP A 81 -0.02 -1.40 5.84
N SER A 82 -0.15 -2.13 4.73
CA SER A 82 -0.20 -1.51 3.41
C SER A 82 -1.32 -2.11 2.57
N SER A 83 -2.02 -1.23 1.87
CA SER A 83 -2.85 -1.61 0.73
C SER A 83 -2.06 -1.40 -0.55
N ALA A 84 -2.23 -2.27 -1.52
CA ALA A 84 -1.46 -2.19 -2.76
C ALA A 84 -2.20 -2.81 -3.94
N SER A 85 -1.76 -2.45 -5.12
CA SER A 85 -1.99 -3.18 -6.35
C SER A 85 -0.67 -3.81 -6.83
N GLY A 86 -0.72 -4.61 -7.86
CA GLY A 86 0.46 -5.23 -8.45
C GLY A 86 0.11 -6.15 -9.59
N SER A 87 1.11 -6.79 -10.16
CA SER A 87 0.93 -7.73 -11.28
C SER A 87 -0.08 -8.82 -10.93
N GLY A 88 -1.13 -8.92 -11.74
CA GLY A 88 -2.20 -9.89 -11.52
C GLY A 88 -3.30 -9.44 -10.56
N SER A 89 -3.16 -8.27 -9.94
CA SER A 89 -4.18 -7.68 -9.08
C SER A 89 -4.43 -6.23 -9.47
N LEU A 90 -5.70 -5.87 -9.58
CA LEU A 90 -6.13 -4.48 -9.82
C LEU A 90 -6.32 -3.70 -8.51
N GLY A 91 -5.90 -4.27 -7.41
CA GLY A 91 -6.10 -3.84 -6.04
C GLY A 91 -6.34 -5.05 -5.15
N GLY A 92 -6.60 -4.84 -3.86
CA GLY A 92 -6.93 -5.92 -2.92
C GLY A 92 -5.74 -6.56 -2.22
N ILE A 93 -4.52 -6.23 -2.58
CA ILE A 93 -3.34 -6.68 -1.84
C ILE A 93 -3.29 -5.96 -0.51
N VAL A 94 -3.39 -6.70 0.58
CA VAL A 94 -3.22 -6.21 1.95
C VAL A 94 -2.03 -6.91 2.57
N THR A 95 -1.13 -6.13 3.14
CA THR A 95 0.08 -6.66 3.74
C THR A 95 0.30 -6.10 5.14
N ARG A 96 0.95 -6.88 5.98
CA ARG A 96 1.44 -6.48 7.28
C ARG A 96 2.93 -6.81 7.38
N TYR A 97 3.73 -5.80 7.56
CA TYR A 97 5.17 -5.90 7.72
C TYR A 97 5.57 -5.63 9.15
N ASN A 98 6.47 -6.44 9.69
CA ASN A 98 7.09 -6.21 10.98
C ASN A 98 8.57 -5.83 10.77
N GLU A 99 8.90 -4.58 11.00
CA GLU A 99 10.23 -4.03 10.77
C GLU A 99 11.30 -4.67 11.68
N LYS A 100 10.94 -5.05 12.89
CA LYS A 100 11.84 -5.65 13.87
C LYS A 100 12.25 -7.07 13.47
N THR A 101 11.31 -7.88 12.99
CA THR A 101 11.56 -9.28 12.60
C THR A 101 11.79 -9.45 11.11
N LYS A 102 11.57 -8.39 10.30
CA LYS A 102 11.59 -8.41 8.83
C LYS A 102 10.57 -9.37 8.22
N GLN A 103 9.54 -9.71 8.97
CA GLN A 103 8.49 -10.60 8.50
C GLN A 103 7.43 -9.82 7.71
N TYR A 104 7.10 -10.34 6.56
CA TYR A 104 6.07 -9.89 5.67
C TYR A 104 4.96 -10.92 5.60
N ARG A 105 3.72 -10.48 5.74
CA ARG A 105 2.53 -11.34 5.62
C ARG A 105 1.56 -10.71 4.63
N GLN A 106 1.04 -11.52 3.73
CA GLN A 106 -0.04 -11.16 2.83
C GLN A 106 -1.37 -11.60 3.46
N LEU A 107 -2.31 -10.69 3.58
CA LEU A 107 -3.51 -10.83 4.40
C LEU A 107 -4.75 -10.35 3.65
N GLU A 108 -4.81 -10.66 2.37
CA GLU A 108 -5.87 -10.23 1.47
C GLU A 108 -7.26 -10.64 1.98
N VAL A 109 -8.25 -9.77 1.76
CA VAL A 109 -9.65 -10.07 2.05
C VAL A 109 -10.12 -11.29 1.27
N TRP A 110 -9.69 -11.38 0.02
CA TRP A 110 -9.99 -12.47 -0.89
C TRP A 110 -8.88 -12.60 -1.93
N PRO A 111 -8.02 -13.59 -1.81
CA PRO A 111 -6.94 -13.80 -2.77
C PRO A 111 -7.52 -14.26 -4.11
N GLU A 112 -7.48 -13.40 -5.10
CA GLU A 112 -8.02 -13.64 -6.44
C GLU A 112 -7.13 -13.01 -7.50
N TYR A 113 -6.83 -13.76 -8.55
CA TYR A 113 -6.11 -13.24 -9.70
C TYR A 113 -7.08 -12.48 -10.61
N ALA A 114 -7.00 -11.16 -10.59
CA ALA A 114 -7.96 -10.29 -11.26
C ALA A 114 -7.56 -9.87 -12.68
N ALA A 115 -6.27 -10.03 -13.06
CA ALA A 115 -5.81 -9.61 -14.38
C ALA A 115 -6.51 -10.38 -15.51
N GLY A 116 -7.04 -9.64 -16.47
CA GLY A 116 -7.82 -10.20 -17.59
C GLY A 116 -9.28 -10.55 -17.23
N SER A 117 -9.68 -10.35 -15.99
CA SER A 117 -11.05 -10.56 -15.54
C SER A 117 -11.85 -9.26 -15.58
N TYR A 118 -13.08 -9.31 -16.04
CA TYR A 118 -13.97 -8.16 -15.96
C TYR A 118 -14.76 -8.15 -14.65
N ALA A 119 -15.23 -6.99 -14.25
CA ALA A 119 -15.76 -6.70 -12.92
C ALA A 119 -16.88 -7.65 -12.45
N SER A 120 -17.70 -8.19 -13.38
CA SER A 120 -18.77 -9.14 -13.02
C SER A 120 -18.28 -10.53 -12.61
N LEU A 121 -17.03 -10.88 -12.90
CA LEU A 121 -16.44 -12.17 -12.52
C LEU A 121 -15.76 -12.09 -11.14
N LEU A 122 -15.43 -10.88 -10.66
CA LEU A 122 -14.73 -10.69 -9.41
C LEU A 122 -15.70 -10.75 -8.23
N LYS A 123 -15.32 -11.43 -7.18
CA LYS A 123 -16.07 -11.43 -5.91
C LYS A 123 -16.07 -10.05 -5.27
N TYR A 124 -14.90 -9.39 -5.24
CA TYR A 124 -14.74 -8.03 -4.75
C TYR A 124 -14.06 -7.16 -5.81
N ARG A 125 -14.63 -5.98 -6.03
CA ARG A 125 -14.12 -5.00 -6.98
C ARG A 125 -13.25 -4.00 -6.23
N PHE A 126 -11.98 -4.30 -6.09
CA PHE A 126 -11.00 -3.38 -5.52
C PHE A 126 -10.60 -2.33 -6.54
N GLN A 127 -10.43 -1.12 -6.09
CA GLN A 127 -9.87 -0.02 -6.85
C GLN A 127 -8.34 -0.07 -6.78
N TRP A 128 -7.66 0.44 -7.80
CA TRP A 128 -6.19 0.47 -7.86
C TRP A 128 -5.55 1.01 -6.58
N THR A 129 -6.06 2.12 -6.06
CA THR A 129 -5.60 2.77 -4.83
C THR A 129 -6.70 2.69 -3.77
N PHE A 130 -7.02 1.48 -3.31
CA PHE A 130 -8.07 1.30 -2.31
C PHE A 130 -7.61 1.71 -0.91
N PRO A 131 -8.50 2.37 -0.12
CA PRO A 131 -8.17 2.83 1.22
C PRO A 131 -7.86 1.70 2.20
N LEU A 132 -6.91 1.97 3.09
CA LEU A 132 -6.63 1.20 4.29
C LEU A 132 -6.59 2.14 5.47
N LEU A 133 -7.30 1.81 6.54
CA LEU A 133 -7.36 2.59 7.76
C LEU A 133 -7.16 1.69 8.99
N ILE A 134 -6.25 2.08 9.87
CA ILE A 134 -6.18 1.56 11.23
C ILE A 134 -7.13 2.39 12.09
N SER A 135 -8.00 1.72 12.86
CA SER A 135 -8.94 2.42 13.74
C SER A 135 -8.22 3.33 14.74
N PRO A 136 -8.62 4.59 14.87
CA PRO A 136 -8.06 5.48 15.90
C PRO A 136 -8.48 5.10 17.33
N HIS A 137 -9.47 4.22 17.47
CA HIS A 137 -10.01 3.80 18.76
C HIS A 137 -9.42 2.47 19.26
N ASP A 138 -8.97 1.64 18.30
CA ASP A 138 -8.39 0.32 18.58
C ASP A 138 -7.45 -0.07 17.42
N ASN A 139 -6.15 -0.07 17.66
CA ASN A 139 -5.14 -0.37 16.65
C ASN A 139 -5.14 -1.83 16.15
N LYS A 140 -5.93 -2.71 16.76
CA LYS A 140 -6.14 -4.08 16.25
C LYS A 140 -7.22 -4.13 15.17
N THR A 141 -8.03 -3.11 15.07
CA THR A 141 -9.11 -3.01 14.09
C THR A 141 -8.61 -2.31 12.84
N ILE A 142 -8.60 -3.05 11.73
CA ILE A 142 -8.17 -2.56 10.42
C ILE A 142 -9.36 -2.61 9.47
N TYR A 143 -9.50 -1.57 8.67
CA TYR A 143 -10.51 -1.45 7.62
C TYR A 143 -9.84 -1.35 6.26
N VAL A 144 -10.42 -2.02 5.27
CA VAL A 144 -10.11 -1.85 3.84
C VAL A 144 -11.41 -1.83 3.04
N THR A 145 -11.36 -1.29 1.82
CA THR A 145 -12.57 -1.16 1.00
C THR A 145 -12.41 -1.78 -0.38
N SER A 146 -13.40 -2.55 -0.76
CA SER A 146 -13.77 -2.85 -2.14
C SER A 146 -15.06 -2.08 -2.47
N GLN A 147 -16.05 -2.70 -3.14
CA GLN A 147 -17.43 -2.18 -3.12
C GLN A 147 -18.07 -2.27 -1.73
N HIS A 148 -17.46 -2.97 -0.81
CA HIS A 148 -17.84 -3.09 0.59
C HIS A 148 -16.74 -2.56 1.50
N VAL A 149 -17.08 -2.25 2.75
CA VAL A 149 -16.10 -2.07 3.82
C VAL A 149 -15.86 -3.42 4.48
N HIS A 150 -14.59 -3.80 4.55
CA HIS A 150 -14.11 -5.01 5.22
C HIS A 150 -13.37 -4.62 6.48
N LYS A 151 -13.55 -5.39 7.54
CA LYS A 151 -12.96 -5.20 8.85
C LYS A 151 -12.26 -6.47 9.31
N THR A 152 -11.11 -6.33 9.90
CA THR A 152 -10.45 -7.38 10.68
C THR A 152 -10.10 -6.89 12.08
N THR A 153 -10.12 -7.79 13.06
CA THR A 153 -9.71 -7.54 14.46
C THR A 153 -8.73 -8.59 14.97
N ASN A 154 -8.26 -9.46 14.07
CA ASN A 154 -7.39 -10.60 14.39
C ASN A 154 -6.14 -10.67 13.49
N ASP A 155 -5.51 -9.53 13.25
CA ASP A 155 -4.31 -9.42 12.42
C ASP A 155 -4.51 -9.92 10.97
N GLY A 156 -5.71 -9.74 10.41
CA GLY A 156 -6.02 -10.11 9.02
C GLY A 156 -6.22 -11.62 8.79
N GLN A 157 -6.34 -12.42 9.85
CA GLN A 157 -6.61 -13.85 9.71
C GLN A 157 -8.01 -14.11 9.14
N SER A 158 -8.95 -13.22 9.40
CA SER A 158 -10.27 -13.22 8.78
C SER A 158 -10.78 -11.79 8.60
N TRP A 159 -11.71 -11.64 7.66
CA TRP A 159 -12.33 -10.37 7.32
C TRP A 159 -13.85 -10.49 7.37
N GLU A 160 -14.48 -9.49 7.94
CA GLU A 160 -15.93 -9.32 8.03
C GLU A 160 -16.39 -8.19 7.11
N ILE A 161 -17.45 -8.39 6.35
CA ILE A 161 -18.13 -7.33 5.61
C ILE A 161 -19.03 -6.57 6.59
N ILE A 162 -18.83 -5.26 6.71
CA ILE A 162 -19.60 -4.41 7.62
C ILE A 162 -20.44 -3.35 6.92
N SER A 163 -20.51 -3.39 5.59
CA SER A 163 -21.35 -2.49 4.81
C SER A 163 -22.13 -3.23 3.71
N GLN A 164 -23.19 -2.64 3.23
CA GLN A 164 -23.77 -2.94 1.94
C GLN A 164 -22.82 -2.58 0.79
N ASP A 165 -23.18 -2.91 -0.47
CA ASP A 165 -22.49 -2.40 -1.65
C ASP A 165 -22.63 -0.86 -1.69
N LEU A 166 -21.52 -0.16 -1.63
CA LEU A 166 -21.44 1.30 -1.59
C LEU A 166 -21.31 1.94 -2.99
N THR A 167 -21.32 1.11 -4.03
CA THR A 167 -21.23 1.57 -5.43
C THR A 167 -22.59 1.59 -6.11
N LEU A 168 -22.67 2.24 -7.26
CA LEU A 168 -23.88 2.18 -8.10
C LEU A 168 -24.22 0.76 -8.57
N ASN A 169 -23.22 -0.11 -8.62
CA ASN A 169 -23.34 -1.52 -9.03
C ASN A 169 -24.13 -1.71 -10.35
N ASP A 170 -23.91 -0.80 -11.32
CA ASP A 170 -24.55 -0.89 -12.63
C ASP A 170 -24.00 -2.07 -13.41
N LYS A 171 -24.78 -3.15 -13.48
CA LYS A 171 -24.39 -4.40 -14.14
C LYS A 171 -24.12 -4.24 -15.63
N LYS A 172 -24.61 -3.18 -16.28
CA LYS A 172 -24.38 -2.92 -17.71
C LYS A 172 -22.93 -2.58 -18.03
N ILE A 173 -22.21 -1.99 -17.05
CA ILE A 173 -20.80 -1.63 -17.22
C ILE A 173 -19.81 -2.61 -16.60
N HIS A 174 -20.29 -3.71 -16.02
CA HIS A 174 -19.44 -4.73 -15.39
C HIS A 174 -18.98 -5.83 -16.36
N GLY A 175 -19.44 -5.80 -17.60
CA GLY A 175 -19.05 -6.75 -18.63
C GLY A 175 -17.70 -6.45 -19.24
N PHE A 176 -17.34 -7.23 -20.23
CA PHE A 176 -16.11 -7.06 -20.98
C PHE A 176 -16.01 -5.67 -21.61
N SER A 177 -14.90 -4.97 -21.37
CA SER A 177 -14.69 -3.58 -21.79
C SER A 177 -13.70 -3.44 -22.96
N GLY A 178 -13.42 -4.51 -23.68
CA GLY A 178 -12.67 -4.48 -24.94
C GLY A 178 -11.17 -4.29 -24.83
N GLY A 179 -10.58 -4.51 -23.70
CA GLY A 179 -9.15 -4.40 -23.47
C GLY A 179 -8.60 -5.48 -22.54
N LEU A 180 -7.30 -5.57 -22.49
CA LEU A 180 -6.61 -6.21 -21.37
C LEU A 180 -6.78 -5.27 -20.18
N ASN A 181 -7.60 -5.65 -19.22
CA ASN A 181 -7.74 -4.91 -17.96
C ASN A 181 -6.69 -5.41 -17.00
#